data_8d122b71db80fc553fe493ed5a19f27c
#
_entry.id   8d122b71db80fc553fe493ed5a19f27c
#
_cell.length_a   1.000
_cell.length_b   1.000
_cell.length_c   1.000
_cell.angle_alpha   90.00
_cell.angle_beta   90.00
_cell.angle_gamma   90.00
#
_symmetry.space_group_name_H-M   'P 1'
#
loop_
_entity.id
_entity.type
_entity.pdbx_description
1 polymer ?
#
loop_
_entity_poly.entity_id
_entity_poly.type
_entity_poly.pdbx_seq_one_letter_code
_entity_poly.pdbx_strand_id
1 'polypeptide(L)' 'MVESSKTVEQLCLERGIDVRQLAELSGMDEPRVLAITLGRWTPSPQERDRIASAFGLTRDQITWGHKTPIQHLYGQGPA' A
#
# COMPACT_ATOMS: atom_id res chain seq x y z
N MET A 1 9.30 14.56 -12.26
CA MET A 1 8.95 14.25 -12.10
C MET A 1 8.58 13.51 -11.32
N VAL A 2 8.23 13.26 -10.88
CA VAL A 2 7.94 12.77 -10.01
C VAL A 2 7.47 11.70 -10.06
N GLU A 3 7.57 10.94 -9.84
CA GLU A 3 7.21 9.96 -9.84
C GLU A 3 6.49 9.62 -8.98
N SER A 4 5.84 9.33 -8.89
CA SER A 4 5.07 9.13 -7.95
C SER A 4 4.96 7.76 -7.61
N SER A 5 4.86 7.42 -6.42
CA SER A 5 4.69 6.05 -6.07
C SER A 5 3.23 5.72 -6.19
N LYS A 6 2.92 4.46 -6.18
CA LYS A 6 1.55 4.02 -6.33
C LYS A 6 1.11 3.29 -5.09
N THR A 7 -0.17 3.27 -4.86
CA THR A 7 -0.71 2.56 -3.71
C THR A 7 -0.79 1.08 -4.04
N VAL A 8 -1.00 0.27 -3.02
CA VAL A 8 -1.13 -1.17 -3.21
C VAL A 8 -2.31 -1.45 -4.14
N GLU A 9 -3.41 -0.73 -3.95
CA GLU A 9 -4.56 -0.92 -4.78
C GLU A 9 -4.26 -0.62 -6.25
N GLN A 10 -3.56 0.46 -6.51
CA GLN A 10 -3.20 0.82 -7.86
C GLN A 10 -2.30 -0.23 -8.50
N LEU A 11 -1.38 -0.77 -7.71
CA LEU A 11 -0.48 -1.77 -8.23
C LEU A 11 -1.23 -3.05 -8.56
N CYS A 12 -2.19 -3.41 -7.74
CA CYS A 12 -2.98 -4.59 -8.03
C CYS A 12 -3.74 -4.41 -9.34
N LEU A 13 -4.30 -3.23 -9.53
CA LEU A 13 -5.05 -2.97 -10.74
C LEU A 13 -4.14 -3.01 -11.96
N GLU A 14 -2.97 -2.43 -11.87
CA GLU A 14 -2.04 -2.43 -12.97
C GLU A 14 -1.53 -3.81 -13.32
N ARG A 15 -1.31 -4.65 -12.31
CA ARG A 15 -0.78 -5.96 -12.56
C ARG A 15 -1.85 -6.98 -12.83
N GLY A 16 -3.11 -6.58 -12.70
CA GLY A 16 -4.20 -7.50 -12.93
C GLY A 16 -4.30 -8.60 -11.91
N ILE A 17 -3.94 -8.31 -10.66
CA ILE A 17 -4.04 -9.30 -9.61
C ILE A 17 -5.02 -8.84 -8.57
N ASP A 18 -5.60 -9.77 -7.84
CA ASP A 18 -6.56 -9.42 -6.81
C ASP A 18 -5.92 -9.64 -5.44
N VAL A 19 -6.67 -9.36 -4.40
CA VAL A 19 -6.18 -9.47 -3.05
C VAL A 19 -5.73 -10.89 -2.73
N ARG A 20 -6.45 -11.87 -3.21
CA ARG A 20 -6.10 -13.22 -2.94
C ARG A 20 -4.73 -13.55 -3.54
N GLN A 21 -4.50 -13.12 -4.76
CA GLN A 21 -3.24 -13.38 -5.41
C GLN A 21 -2.12 -12.64 -4.70
N LEU A 22 -2.37 -11.43 -4.27
CA LEU A 22 -1.37 -10.67 -3.55
C LEU A 22 -1.05 -11.35 -2.23
N ALA A 23 -2.06 -11.88 -1.56
CA ALA A 23 -1.84 -12.57 -0.30
C ALA A 23 -0.93 -13.77 -0.53
N GLU A 24 -1.14 -14.49 -1.59
CA GLU A 24 -0.31 -15.63 -1.91
C GLU A 24 1.11 -15.21 -2.22
N LEU A 25 1.26 -14.19 -3.02
CA LEU A 25 2.57 -13.73 -3.41
C LEU A 25 3.36 -13.14 -2.24
N SER A 26 2.68 -12.52 -1.31
CA SER A 26 3.34 -11.89 -0.19
C SER A 26 3.48 -12.82 1.00
N GLY A 27 2.81 -13.96 0.96
CA GLY A 27 2.84 -14.88 2.08
C GLY A 27 2.07 -14.38 3.27
N MET A 28 1.05 -13.57 3.05
CA MET A 28 0.27 -13.00 4.13
C MET A 28 -1.19 -13.45 4.04
N ASP A 29 -1.92 -13.27 5.13
CA ASP A 29 -3.33 -13.67 5.16
C ASP A 29 -4.14 -12.72 4.30
N GLU A 30 -5.09 -13.27 3.60
CA GLU A 30 -5.92 -12.49 2.71
C GLU A 30 -6.66 -11.35 3.42
N PRO A 31 -7.29 -11.56 4.56
CA PRO A 31 -7.98 -10.49 5.25
C PRO A 31 -7.05 -9.34 5.62
N ARG A 32 -5.81 -9.67 5.94
CA ARG A 32 -4.86 -8.68 6.32
C ARG A 32 -4.47 -7.86 5.10
N VAL A 33 -4.24 -8.51 3.99
CA VAL A 33 -3.88 -7.84 2.77
C VAL A 33 -5.03 -6.96 2.30
N LEU A 34 -6.25 -7.45 2.45
CA LEU A 34 -7.41 -6.67 2.07
C LEU A 34 -7.48 -5.40 2.90
N ALA A 35 -7.28 -5.50 4.20
CA ALA A 35 -7.34 -4.35 5.08
C ALA A 35 -6.27 -3.33 4.72
N ILE A 36 -5.09 -3.79 4.38
CA ILE A 36 -4.01 -2.92 3.98
C ILE A 36 -4.34 -2.24 2.65
N THR A 37 -4.88 -3.00 1.72
CA THR A 37 -5.21 -2.47 0.41
C THR A 37 -6.30 -1.39 0.51
N LEU A 38 -7.23 -1.58 1.42
CA LEU A 38 -8.30 -0.61 1.59
C LEU A 38 -7.91 0.57 2.48
N GLY A 39 -6.70 0.55 2.98
CA GLY A 39 -6.24 1.64 3.82
C GLY A 39 -6.75 1.59 5.25
N ARG A 40 -7.31 0.45 5.67
CA ARG A 40 -7.84 0.32 7.02
C ARG A 40 -6.80 -0.12 8.01
N TRP A 41 -5.71 -0.63 7.53
CA TRP A 41 -4.68 -1.13 8.40
C TRP A 41 -3.33 -0.62 7.94
N THR A 42 -2.55 -0.16 8.88
CA THR A 42 -1.22 0.31 8.57
C THR A 42 -0.26 -0.87 8.68
N PRO A 43 0.39 -1.25 7.63
CA PRO A 43 1.26 -2.43 7.67
C PRO A 43 2.55 -2.14 8.43
N SER A 44 3.09 -3.16 9.05
CA SER A 44 4.35 -3.04 9.75
C SER A 44 5.45 -3.01 8.69
N PRO A 45 6.67 -2.63 9.05
CA PRO A 45 7.76 -2.62 8.08
C PRO A 45 7.96 -3.96 7.39
N GLN A 46 7.80 -5.06 8.11
CA GLN A 46 7.98 -6.36 7.53
C GLN A 46 6.87 -6.66 6.54
N GLU A 47 5.66 -6.25 6.85
CA GLU A 47 4.55 -6.47 5.96
C GLU A 47 4.72 -5.64 4.69
N ARG A 48 5.26 -4.45 4.83
CA ARG A 48 5.50 -3.61 3.67
C ARG A 48 6.53 -4.27 2.77
N ASP A 49 7.58 -4.84 3.35
CA ASP A 49 8.59 -5.50 2.56
C ASP A 49 8.02 -6.71 1.83
N ARG A 50 7.14 -7.46 2.48
CA ARG A 50 6.57 -8.63 1.85
C ARG A 50 5.69 -8.24 0.67
N ILE A 51 4.89 -7.22 0.86
CA ILE A 51 4.01 -6.77 -0.22
C ILE A 51 4.84 -6.18 -1.35
N ALA A 52 5.84 -5.37 -1.01
CA ALA A 52 6.67 -4.77 -2.03
C ALA A 52 7.38 -5.85 -2.85
N SER A 53 7.89 -6.87 -2.18
CA SER A 53 8.56 -7.95 -2.87
C SER A 53 7.62 -8.66 -3.82
N ALA A 54 6.36 -8.80 -3.44
CA ALA A 54 5.39 -9.45 -4.29
C ALA A 54 5.24 -8.71 -5.61
N PHE A 55 5.49 -7.40 -5.60
CA PHE A 55 5.41 -6.61 -6.82
C PHE A 55 6.79 -6.40 -7.46
N GLY A 56 7.83 -6.93 -6.85
CA GLY A 56 9.16 -6.73 -7.37
C GLY A 56 9.69 -5.34 -7.10
N LEU A 57 9.19 -4.71 -6.04
CA LEU A 57 9.57 -3.34 -5.70
C LEU A 57 10.12 -3.28 -4.30
N THR A 58 10.59 -2.11 -3.90
CA THR A 58 11.00 -1.89 -2.52
C THR A 58 9.87 -1.14 -1.85
N ARG A 59 9.83 -1.18 -0.53
CA ARG A 59 8.74 -0.53 0.17
C ARG A 59 8.73 0.98 -0.06
N ASP A 60 9.86 1.57 -0.38
CA ASP A 60 9.90 2.99 -0.61
C ASP A 60 9.24 3.39 -1.93
N GLN A 61 9.03 2.44 -2.79
CA GLN A 61 8.41 2.69 -4.07
C GLN A 61 6.89 2.60 -4.03
N ILE A 62 6.34 2.30 -2.86
CA ILE A 62 4.90 2.17 -2.71
C ILE A 62 4.39 3.21 -1.72
N THR A 63 3.24 3.78 -2.00
CA THR A 63 2.61 4.71 -1.09
C THR A 63 1.74 3.91 -0.15
N TRP A 64 2.08 3.91 1.11
CA TRP A 64 1.37 3.08 2.04
C TRP A 64 0.25 3.77 2.79
N GLY A 65 0.01 4.71 2.87
CA GLY A 65 -0.93 5.23 3.61
C GLY A 65 -1.88 5.81 3.15
N HIS A 66 -2.37 6.41 3.60
CA HIS A 66 -3.28 6.89 3.17
C HIS A 66 -3.16 8.09 3.14
N LYS A 67 -3.14 8.54 2.74
CA LYS A 67 -3.07 9.57 2.56
C LYS A 67 -3.76 10.29 3.26
N THR A 68 -3.93 10.51 3.84
CA THR A 68 -4.67 11.09 4.54
C THR A 68 -4.97 12.40 4.32
N PRO A 69 -5.98 12.73 4.02
CA PRO A 69 -6.42 14.00 3.77
C PRO A 69 -6.24 14.79 5.01
N ILE A 70 -6.31 14.17 6.08
CA ILE A 70 -6.13 14.82 7.27
C ILE A 70 -4.87 15.49 7.36
N GLN A 71 -3.86 14.92 6.97
CA GLN A 71 -2.65 15.47 7.01
C GLN A 71 -2.63 16.68 6.26
N HIS A 72 -3.28 16.71 5.20
CA HIS A 72 -3.37 17.78 4.44
C HIS A 72 -3.97 18.86 5.14
N LEU A 73 -5.06 18.65 5.82
CA LEU A 73 -5.74 19.65 6.45
C LEU A 73 -4.92 20.22 7.50
N TYR A 74 -4.22 19.45 8.21
CA TYR A 74 -3.43 19.99 9.24
C TYR A 74 -2.31 20.69 8.69
N GLY A 75 -1.85 20.27 7.65
CA GLY A 75 -0.78 20.84 7.05
C GLY A 75 -1.04 22.20 6.85
N GLN A 76 -2.16 22.54 6.63
CA GLN A 76 -2.38 23.76 6.41
C GLN A 76 -3.08 24.30 7.37
N GLY A 77 -3.48 23.81 7.93
CA GLY A 77 -4.06 24.34 8.76
C GLY A 77 -3.79 24.70 9.67
N PRO A 78 -3.97 24.93 10.23
CA PRO A 78 -3.95 25.43 10.91
C PRO A 78 -3.46 25.90 11.07
N ALA A 79 -3.21 25.78 10.77
CA ALA A 79 -2.84 26.12 10.98
C ALA A 79 -2.95 26.11 11.01
#